data_e17104e835c09ed922ac016b05231831
#
_entry.id   e17104e835c09ed922ac016b05231831
#
_cell.length_a   1.000
_cell.length_b   1.000
_cell.length_c   1.000
_cell.angle_alpha   90.00
_cell.angle_beta   90.00
_cell.angle_gamma   90.00
#
_symmetry.space_group_name_H-M   'P 1'
#
loop_
_entity.id
_entity.type
_entity.pdbx_description
1 polymer ?
#
loop_
_entity_poly.entity_id
_entity_poly.type
_entity_poly.pdbx_seq_one_letter_code
_entity_poly.pdbx_strand_id
1 'polypeptide(L)'
;MKTRTKNLISLVLLSSCLTAMVGCNTQGKGKVDKDNLVFDKNGIVLDNFEGLGVEWGTYEDPDKLSSGSWERSLKIMDRLNPQVTRCMLNYDWFITNFDDKFDSDKSNDTWEYNFSNKLMNNTIDVLRYCDDHNIDVAFGCWNVPGSLGKDEYNMFTEVTSDARWATMTADILEYLIKFQGIKCIKYFVNSNEPNYSGVEGKSKNYNNTFEVWAKGVKNVRKALDDRGFNDIKIIGGDTTGFEGTIEYFNGISKNDELKEAVGDYGFHVYCPNMIIDTGDLAVRIRDIYNQVKKNDKDLGVKRIPHIWEAGLYDGKNAETDSNAYIANYSYGLRMADYTLQCAIAGVNSIVYWDFDDGMHFMYNADGTMTSKGWGMFSSLSTDSAMKQRLRPWYHSSVLLTNLMRKGSKIIDNPANDPEVDNTFRSMAVVDENNTYAGVVAINRGMLPVTKTFRVAEEFLSNATTPNKIYVYIYNEADLNIGEDGFVKENQVLDLSLKDEIEISVPQNSMVILSSKEL
;
A
#
# COMPACT_ATOMS: atom_id res chain seq x y z
N MET A 1 -0.72 -1.16 -64.35
CA MET A 1 0.00 -0.44 -63.29
C MET A 1 -0.84 0.72 -62.82
N LYS A 2 -1.48 0.64 -61.67
CA LYS A 2 -2.21 1.74 -61.03
C LYS A 2 -1.82 1.76 -59.58
N THR A 3 -1.02 2.74 -59.22
CA THR A 3 -0.59 3.08 -57.87
C THR A 3 -1.78 3.60 -57.08
N ARG A 4 -2.12 2.98 -55.92
CA ARG A 4 -3.08 3.50 -54.98
C ARG A 4 -2.33 4.08 -53.78
N THR A 5 -2.37 5.39 -53.69
CA THR A 5 -1.98 6.19 -52.52
C THR A 5 -3.02 5.99 -51.43
N LYS A 6 -2.61 5.56 -50.27
CA LYS A 6 -3.45 5.52 -49.04
C LYS A 6 -3.22 6.82 -48.28
N ASN A 7 -4.27 7.60 -48.15
CA ASN A 7 -4.32 8.77 -47.28
C ASN A 7 -4.48 8.32 -45.83
N LEU A 8 -3.53 8.72 -44.98
CA LEU A 8 -3.65 8.68 -43.53
C LEU A 8 -4.52 9.87 -43.10
N ILE A 9 -5.67 9.59 -42.52
CA ILE A 9 -6.49 10.61 -41.84
C ILE A 9 -6.14 10.54 -40.36
N SER A 10 -5.42 11.56 -39.86
CA SER A 10 -5.21 11.76 -38.42
C SER A 10 -6.49 12.36 -37.84
N LEU A 11 -7.15 11.60 -36.97
CA LEU A 11 -8.29 12.08 -36.19
C LEU A 11 -7.74 12.76 -34.93
N VAL A 12 -7.79 14.07 -34.88
CA VAL A 12 -7.57 14.86 -33.66
C VAL A 12 -8.91 14.93 -32.94
N LEU A 13 -9.05 14.20 -31.85
CA LEU A 13 -10.15 14.34 -30.91
C LEU A 13 -9.89 15.52 -30.00
N LEU A 14 -10.53 16.65 -30.25
CA LEU A 14 -10.68 17.74 -29.29
C LEU A 14 -11.73 17.29 -28.24
N SER A 15 -11.29 16.98 -27.04
CA SER A 15 -12.15 16.84 -25.88
C SER A 15 -12.48 18.25 -25.36
N SER A 16 -13.73 18.68 -25.56
CA SER A 16 -14.26 19.89 -24.96
C SER A 16 -14.63 19.62 -23.51
N CYS A 17 -13.79 20.06 -22.56
CA CYS A 17 -14.14 20.14 -21.15
C CYS A 17 -15.20 21.24 -20.95
N LEU A 18 -16.44 20.85 -20.66
CA LEU A 18 -17.42 21.73 -20.04
C LEU A 18 -17.05 21.89 -18.56
N THR A 19 -16.45 23.02 -18.22
CA THR A 19 -16.29 23.46 -16.82
C THR A 19 -17.64 23.95 -16.30
N ALA A 20 -18.27 23.13 -15.46
CA ALA A 20 -19.36 23.60 -14.60
C ALA A 20 -18.74 24.47 -13.49
N MET A 21 -18.86 25.77 -13.60
CA MET A 21 -18.54 26.71 -12.51
C MET A 21 -19.57 26.54 -11.40
N VAL A 22 -19.24 25.76 -10.39
CA VAL A 22 -19.88 25.86 -9.08
C VAL A 22 -19.23 27.06 -8.39
N GLY A 23 -20.01 28.13 -8.19
CA GLY A 23 -19.57 29.32 -7.48
C GLY A 23 -19.23 28.98 -6.03
N CYS A 24 -17.95 28.77 -5.74
CA CYS A 24 -17.41 28.81 -4.40
C CYS A 24 -17.24 30.27 -4.00
N ASN A 25 -17.84 30.66 -2.90
CA ASN A 25 -17.64 31.92 -2.21
C ASN A 25 -16.16 32.07 -1.87
N THR A 26 -15.40 32.80 -2.65
CA THR A 26 -14.02 33.19 -2.35
C THR A 26 -14.04 34.30 -1.31
N GLN A 27 -14.15 33.95 -0.03
CA GLN A 27 -13.51 34.77 0.99
C GLN A 27 -12.02 34.74 0.67
N GLY A 28 -11.41 35.93 0.49
CA GLY A 28 -10.04 36.06 0.04
C GLY A 28 -9.08 35.19 0.86
N LYS A 29 -8.58 34.14 0.24
CA LYS A 29 -7.47 33.36 0.81
C LYS A 29 -6.29 34.32 0.97
N GLY A 30 -5.83 34.54 2.20
CA GLY A 30 -4.59 35.26 2.46
C GLY A 30 -3.47 34.67 1.61
N LYS A 31 -2.49 35.47 1.23
CA LYS A 31 -1.34 34.97 0.46
C LYS A 31 -0.68 33.82 1.24
N VAL A 32 -0.65 32.63 0.68
CA VAL A 32 0.03 31.47 1.31
C VAL A 32 1.52 31.76 1.37
N ASP A 33 2.10 31.67 2.56
CA ASP A 33 3.55 31.72 2.72
C ASP A 33 4.16 30.38 2.32
N LYS A 34 4.97 30.40 1.26
CA LYS A 34 5.61 29.20 0.72
C LYS A 34 6.93 28.87 1.41
N ASP A 35 7.50 29.83 2.10
CA ASP A 35 8.87 29.75 2.59
C ASP A 35 8.93 29.59 4.11
N ASN A 36 7.87 29.99 4.81
CA ASN A 36 7.73 29.79 6.25
C ASN A 36 6.55 28.85 6.56
N LEU A 37 6.88 27.59 6.83
CA LEU A 37 5.94 26.47 6.93
C LEU A 37 5.67 26.13 8.39
N VAL A 38 4.47 26.47 8.87
CA VAL A 38 4.02 26.22 10.24
C VAL A 38 3.03 25.06 10.25
N PHE A 39 3.29 24.08 11.11
CA PHE A 39 2.42 22.91 11.33
C PHE A 39 1.73 23.03 12.68
N ASP A 40 0.42 23.26 12.65
CA ASP A 40 -0.41 23.43 13.83
C ASP A 40 -1.66 22.54 13.77
N LYS A 41 -2.52 22.62 14.78
CA LYS A 41 -3.75 21.83 14.89
C LYS A 41 -4.74 22.03 13.75
N ASN A 42 -4.68 23.15 13.03
CA ASN A 42 -5.59 23.43 11.92
C ASN A 42 -5.23 22.63 10.68
N GLY A 43 -3.98 22.16 10.59
CA GLY A 43 -3.48 21.28 9.52
C GLY A 43 -3.69 19.79 9.77
N ILE A 44 -4.24 19.35 10.91
CA ILE A 44 -4.45 17.93 11.19
C ILE A 44 -5.43 17.35 10.16
N VAL A 45 -4.96 16.42 9.35
CA VAL A 45 -5.76 15.67 8.36
C VAL A 45 -6.08 14.26 8.84
N LEU A 46 -5.17 13.66 9.60
CA LEU A 46 -5.36 12.39 10.29
C LEU A 46 -4.92 12.55 11.75
N ASP A 47 -5.74 12.08 12.66
CA ASP A 47 -5.49 12.07 14.11
C ASP A 47 -5.05 10.70 14.63
N ASN A 48 -5.16 9.68 13.79
CA ASN A 48 -4.75 8.30 14.08
C ASN A 48 -4.33 7.62 12.76
N PHE A 49 -3.05 7.65 12.44
CA PHE A 49 -2.48 6.94 11.30
C PHE A 49 -2.24 5.48 11.67
N GLU A 50 -2.61 4.53 10.81
CA GLU A 50 -2.47 3.09 11.11
C GLU A 50 -1.09 2.54 10.77
N GLY A 51 -0.32 3.24 9.94
CA GLY A 51 1.07 2.90 9.66
C GLY A 51 1.40 2.64 8.20
N LEU A 52 2.69 2.46 7.96
CA LEU A 52 3.25 2.04 6.68
C LEU A 52 3.70 0.59 6.75
N GLY A 53 3.64 -0.10 5.61
CA GLY A 53 4.07 -1.48 5.53
C GLY A 53 4.44 -1.92 4.12
N VAL A 54 4.60 -3.22 3.99
CA VAL A 54 4.98 -3.89 2.73
C VAL A 54 4.11 -5.13 2.52
N GLU A 55 3.95 -5.53 1.27
CA GLU A 55 3.51 -6.91 0.98
C GLU A 55 4.61 -7.85 1.46
N TRP A 56 4.25 -8.78 2.35
CA TRP A 56 5.14 -9.82 2.85
C TRP A 56 4.37 -11.10 3.13
N GLY A 57 4.23 -11.89 2.10
CA GLY A 57 3.53 -13.17 2.16
C GLY A 57 4.47 -14.36 2.28
N THR A 58 3.92 -15.51 2.02
CA THR A 58 4.69 -16.74 1.94
C THR A 58 5.55 -16.76 0.68
N TYR A 59 6.76 -17.28 0.82
CA TYR A 59 7.62 -17.55 -0.32
C TYR A 59 7.12 -18.78 -1.08
N GLU A 60 6.94 -18.66 -2.39
CA GLU A 60 6.47 -19.76 -3.26
C GLU A 60 7.47 -20.92 -3.36
N ASP A 61 8.77 -20.62 -3.20
CA ASP A 61 9.80 -21.65 -3.05
C ASP A 61 9.83 -22.16 -1.60
N PRO A 62 9.43 -23.43 -1.34
CA PRO A 62 9.39 -23.95 0.03
C PRO A 62 10.76 -24.07 0.70
N ASP A 63 11.85 -24.06 -0.06
CA ASP A 63 13.22 -24.15 0.48
C ASP A 63 13.86 -22.78 0.73
N LYS A 64 13.18 -21.73 0.37
CA LYS A 64 13.68 -20.35 0.46
C LYS A 64 14.18 -19.98 1.86
N LEU A 65 13.40 -20.28 2.88
CA LEU A 65 13.72 -19.95 4.26
C LEU A 65 14.87 -20.78 4.85
N SER A 66 15.26 -21.87 4.19
CA SER A 66 16.32 -22.76 4.68
C SER A 66 17.74 -22.33 4.30
N SER A 67 17.89 -21.32 3.45
CA SER A 67 19.18 -20.94 2.85
C SER A 67 19.98 -19.87 3.61
N GLY A 68 19.56 -19.47 4.83
CA GLY A 68 20.15 -18.35 5.57
C GLY A 68 19.67 -16.98 5.06
N SER A 69 18.83 -16.96 4.02
CA SER A 69 18.20 -15.73 3.53
C SER A 69 17.12 -15.21 4.49
N TRP A 70 16.53 -16.10 5.28
CA TRP A 70 15.50 -15.77 6.26
C TRP A 70 16.00 -14.81 7.33
N GLU A 71 17.12 -15.14 8.00
CA GLU A 71 17.68 -14.27 9.04
C GLU A 71 18.05 -12.90 8.51
N ARG A 72 18.48 -12.85 7.23
CA ARG A 72 18.75 -11.57 6.56
C ARG A 72 17.47 -10.81 6.28
N SER A 73 16.42 -11.47 5.78
CA SER A 73 15.11 -10.87 5.56
C SER A 73 14.54 -10.30 6.87
N LEU A 74 14.68 -11.03 7.98
CA LEU A 74 14.26 -10.56 9.31
C LEU A 74 15.01 -9.28 9.73
N LYS A 75 16.34 -9.22 9.55
CA LYS A 75 17.11 -8.00 9.86
C LYS A 75 16.70 -6.79 9.03
N ILE A 76 16.35 -7.02 7.76
CA ILE A 76 15.86 -5.97 6.86
C ILE A 76 14.47 -5.53 7.31
N MET A 77 13.61 -6.48 7.70
CA MET A 77 12.27 -6.22 8.21
C MET A 77 12.31 -5.50 9.58
N ASP A 78 13.19 -5.92 10.50
CA ASP A 78 13.41 -5.25 11.79
C ASP A 78 13.74 -3.76 11.61
N ARG A 79 14.61 -3.45 10.64
CA ARG A 79 15.01 -2.07 10.37
C ARG A 79 13.93 -1.28 9.62
N LEU A 80 13.17 -1.94 8.74
CA LEU A 80 12.01 -1.33 8.10
C LEU A 80 10.93 -1.00 9.12
N ASN A 81 10.72 -1.91 10.10
CA ASN A 81 9.83 -1.72 11.24
C ASN A 81 8.39 -1.35 10.84
N PRO A 82 7.75 -2.10 9.94
CA PRO A 82 6.41 -1.81 9.47
C PRO A 82 5.38 -1.98 10.60
N GLN A 83 4.19 -1.38 10.45
CA GLN A 83 3.08 -1.51 11.40
C GLN A 83 1.92 -2.31 10.81
N VAL A 84 1.93 -2.46 9.50
CA VAL A 84 0.93 -3.22 8.76
C VAL A 84 1.62 -3.99 7.65
N THR A 85 1.09 -5.17 7.33
CA THR A 85 1.53 -5.94 6.17
C THR A 85 0.33 -6.60 5.51
N ARG A 86 0.49 -6.95 4.25
CA ARG A 86 -0.46 -7.79 3.52
C ARG A 86 0.20 -9.14 3.30
N CYS A 87 -0.44 -10.21 3.76
CA CYS A 87 0.06 -11.58 3.66
C CYS A 87 -0.95 -12.40 2.85
N MET A 88 -0.58 -12.74 1.63
CA MET A 88 -1.40 -13.50 0.72
C MET A 88 -0.78 -14.86 0.45
N LEU A 89 -1.60 -15.89 0.32
CA LEU A 89 -1.16 -17.25 0.02
C LEU A 89 -1.98 -17.86 -1.12
N ASN A 90 -1.58 -19.01 -1.59
CA ASN A 90 -2.34 -19.79 -2.55
C ASN A 90 -3.08 -20.95 -1.85
N TYR A 91 -4.32 -21.16 -2.18
CA TYR A 91 -5.14 -22.21 -1.56
C TYR A 91 -4.68 -23.64 -1.92
N ASP A 92 -4.09 -23.84 -3.09
CA ASP A 92 -3.49 -25.11 -3.50
C ASP A 92 -2.33 -25.57 -2.61
N TRP A 93 -1.79 -24.68 -1.76
CA TRP A 93 -0.76 -25.07 -0.80
C TRP A 93 -1.29 -25.90 0.36
N PHE A 94 -2.55 -25.78 0.72
CA PHE A 94 -3.11 -26.48 1.88
C PHE A 94 -4.38 -27.26 1.59
N ILE A 95 -4.99 -27.12 0.41
CA ILE A 95 -6.13 -27.93 -0.03
C ILE A 95 -5.61 -29.06 -0.89
N THR A 96 -5.86 -30.31 -0.48
CA THR A 96 -5.36 -31.51 -1.19
C THR A 96 -6.21 -31.91 -2.38
N ASN A 97 -7.48 -31.53 -2.40
CA ASN A 97 -8.43 -31.74 -3.50
C ASN A 97 -8.72 -30.47 -4.32
N PHE A 98 -7.73 -29.58 -4.40
CA PHE A 98 -7.85 -28.28 -5.10
C PHE A 98 -8.11 -28.43 -6.61
N ASP A 99 -7.52 -29.45 -7.25
CA ASP A 99 -7.66 -29.73 -8.69
C ASP A 99 -9.00 -30.34 -9.07
N ASP A 100 -9.79 -30.79 -8.09
CA ASP A 100 -11.14 -31.21 -8.32
C ASP A 100 -11.94 -30.01 -8.83
N LYS A 101 -12.54 -30.17 -10.01
CA LYS A 101 -13.30 -29.11 -10.64
C LYS A 101 -14.32 -28.60 -9.65
N PHE A 102 -14.24 -27.32 -9.33
CA PHE A 102 -15.29 -26.64 -8.60
C PHE A 102 -16.58 -26.80 -9.39
N ASP A 103 -17.45 -27.66 -8.93
CA ASP A 103 -18.73 -27.94 -9.56
C ASP A 103 -19.82 -27.28 -8.74
N SER A 104 -20.44 -26.23 -9.29
CA SER A 104 -21.52 -25.50 -8.64
C SER A 104 -22.72 -26.41 -8.29
N ASP A 105 -22.86 -27.56 -8.99
CA ASP A 105 -23.96 -28.52 -8.78
C ASP A 105 -23.69 -29.50 -7.64
N LYS A 106 -22.44 -29.59 -7.16
CA LYS A 106 -22.07 -30.49 -6.05
C LYS A 106 -22.07 -29.77 -4.70
N SER A 107 -23.24 -29.56 -4.15
CA SER A 107 -23.41 -28.85 -2.85
C SER A 107 -22.81 -29.58 -1.63
N ASN A 108 -22.33 -30.80 -1.78
CA ASN A 108 -21.82 -31.66 -0.70
C ASN A 108 -20.31 -31.88 -0.72
N ASP A 109 -19.58 -31.24 -1.65
CA ASP A 109 -18.14 -31.38 -1.69
C ASP A 109 -17.52 -30.66 -0.49
N THR A 110 -16.73 -31.37 0.29
CA THR A 110 -15.97 -30.88 1.43
C THR A 110 -14.51 -30.70 1.02
N TRP A 111 -13.87 -29.65 1.57
CA TRP A 111 -12.45 -29.44 1.34
C TRP A 111 -11.63 -30.44 2.17
N GLU A 112 -10.56 -30.96 1.58
CA GLU A 112 -9.56 -31.75 2.26
C GLU A 112 -8.32 -30.92 2.50
N TYR A 113 -7.88 -30.85 3.75
CA TYR A 113 -6.78 -29.95 4.15
C TYR A 113 -5.52 -30.70 4.53
N ASN A 114 -4.38 -30.15 4.12
CA ASN A 114 -3.07 -30.48 4.64
C ASN A 114 -2.36 -29.21 5.14
N PHE A 115 -2.63 -28.82 6.35
CA PHE A 115 -1.99 -27.67 6.98
C PHE A 115 -0.55 -27.95 7.45
N SER A 116 -0.04 -29.15 7.31
CA SER A 116 1.31 -29.51 7.76
C SER A 116 2.37 -29.43 6.66
N ASN A 117 2.02 -28.88 5.50
CA ASN A 117 2.98 -28.70 4.43
C ASN A 117 3.96 -27.54 4.70
N LYS A 118 5.08 -27.51 3.95
CA LYS A 118 6.17 -26.57 4.18
C LYS A 118 5.80 -25.12 3.86
N LEU A 119 4.97 -24.88 2.83
CA LEU A 119 4.53 -23.54 2.45
C LEU A 119 3.60 -22.93 3.52
N MET A 120 2.70 -23.74 4.08
CA MET A 120 1.88 -23.31 5.21
C MET A 120 2.73 -23.00 6.45
N ASN A 121 3.75 -23.82 6.73
CA ASN A 121 4.68 -23.52 7.83
C ASN A 121 5.42 -22.20 7.60
N ASN A 122 5.88 -21.92 6.39
CA ASN A 122 6.51 -20.65 6.04
C ASN A 122 5.54 -19.47 6.25
N THR A 123 4.26 -19.61 5.89
CA THR A 123 3.22 -18.61 6.19
C THR A 123 3.09 -18.38 7.69
N ILE A 124 3.05 -19.45 8.47
CA ILE A 124 2.93 -19.36 9.93
C ILE A 124 4.15 -18.65 10.53
N ASP A 125 5.36 -18.89 10.00
CA ASP A 125 6.57 -18.22 10.49
C ASP A 125 6.54 -16.71 10.21
N VAL A 126 6.05 -16.29 9.04
CA VAL A 126 5.79 -14.86 8.74
C VAL A 126 4.76 -14.27 9.71
N LEU A 127 3.63 -14.96 9.93
CA LEU A 127 2.58 -14.47 10.83
C LEU A 127 3.04 -14.41 12.29
N ARG A 128 3.86 -15.35 12.75
CA ARG A 128 4.46 -15.30 14.11
C ARG A 128 5.39 -14.12 14.27
N TYR A 129 6.23 -13.84 13.27
CA TYR A 129 7.04 -12.62 13.27
C TYR A 129 6.16 -11.37 13.40
N CYS A 130 5.06 -11.32 12.64
CA CYS A 130 4.12 -10.19 12.73
C CYS A 130 3.49 -10.06 14.13
N ASP A 131 3.11 -11.18 14.75
CA ASP A 131 2.61 -11.20 16.14
C ASP A 131 3.65 -10.64 17.14
N ASP A 132 4.89 -11.13 17.05
CA ASP A 132 5.98 -10.76 17.96
C ASP A 132 6.36 -9.27 17.85
N HIS A 133 6.11 -8.66 16.68
CA HIS A 133 6.45 -7.26 16.38
C HIS A 133 5.23 -6.32 16.35
N ASN A 134 4.03 -6.81 16.71
CA ASN A 134 2.79 -6.03 16.70
C ASN A 134 2.46 -5.42 15.31
N ILE A 135 2.68 -6.19 14.25
CA ILE A 135 2.35 -5.81 12.88
C ILE A 135 0.95 -6.33 12.56
N ASP A 136 0.01 -5.44 12.23
CA ASP A 136 -1.33 -5.85 11.80
C ASP A 136 -1.29 -6.45 10.39
N VAL A 137 -2.00 -7.56 10.19
CA VAL A 137 -1.97 -8.31 8.93
C VAL A 137 -3.32 -8.23 8.22
N ALA A 138 -3.27 -7.84 6.94
CA ALA A 138 -4.33 -8.10 5.98
C ALA A 138 -4.06 -9.44 5.31
N PHE A 139 -4.89 -10.42 5.62
CA PHE A 139 -4.73 -11.80 5.16
C PHE A 139 -5.69 -12.10 4.00
N GLY A 140 -5.23 -12.86 3.02
CA GLY A 140 -6.05 -13.25 1.88
C GLY A 140 -5.39 -14.34 1.02
N CYS A 141 -5.94 -14.57 -0.14
CA CYS A 141 -5.44 -15.59 -1.07
C CYS A 141 -5.40 -15.06 -2.50
N TRP A 142 -4.37 -15.51 -3.23
CA TRP A 142 -4.16 -15.13 -4.64
C TRP A 142 -5.06 -15.87 -5.60
N ASN A 143 -5.33 -17.17 -5.35
CA ASN A 143 -6.05 -18.01 -6.28
C ASN A 143 -7.34 -18.56 -5.68
N VAL A 144 -8.19 -19.12 -6.53
CA VAL A 144 -9.44 -19.77 -6.15
C VAL A 144 -9.48 -21.18 -6.70
N PRO A 145 -10.08 -22.15 -5.96
CA PRO A 145 -10.22 -23.54 -6.44
C PRO A 145 -10.97 -23.62 -7.77
N GLY A 146 -10.54 -24.53 -8.64
CA GLY A 146 -11.17 -24.75 -9.94
C GLY A 146 -10.90 -23.70 -11.01
N SER A 147 -10.14 -22.65 -10.70
CA SER A 147 -9.73 -21.63 -11.67
C SER A 147 -8.51 -22.07 -12.50
N LEU A 148 -7.73 -23.03 -12.00
CA LEU A 148 -6.53 -23.52 -12.65
C LEU A 148 -6.89 -24.36 -13.88
N GLY A 149 -6.56 -23.89 -15.05
CA GLY A 149 -6.52 -24.70 -16.27
C GLY A 149 -7.31 -24.22 -17.47
N LYS A 150 -7.98 -23.09 -17.43
CA LYS A 150 -8.62 -22.51 -18.62
C LYS A 150 -8.29 -21.06 -18.91
N ASP A 151 -8.07 -20.26 -17.89
CA ASP A 151 -7.57 -18.88 -18.01
C ASP A 151 -6.98 -18.50 -16.65
N GLU A 152 -5.70 -18.16 -16.58
CA GLU A 152 -5.01 -17.66 -15.38
C GLU A 152 -5.69 -16.44 -14.74
N TYR A 153 -6.68 -15.88 -15.39
CA TYR A 153 -7.42 -14.68 -15.00
C TYR A 153 -8.86 -14.94 -14.53
N ASN A 154 -9.28 -16.20 -14.41
CA ASN A 154 -10.58 -16.56 -13.82
C ASN A 154 -10.57 -16.56 -12.28
N MET A 155 -9.68 -15.78 -11.66
CA MET A 155 -9.55 -15.68 -10.20
C MET A 155 -10.83 -15.22 -9.50
N PHE A 156 -11.80 -14.71 -10.23
CA PHE A 156 -12.99 -14.07 -9.69
C PHE A 156 -14.27 -14.67 -10.26
N THR A 157 -14.28 -15.97 -10.31
CA THR A 157 -15.43 -16.71 -10.78
C THR A 157 -16.55 -16.69 -9.74
N GLU A 158 -17.69 -17.29 -10.07
CA GLU A 158 -18.77 -17.55 -9.12
C GLU A 158 -18.31 -18.25 -7.84
N VAL A 159 -17.11 -18.85 -7.83
CA VAL A 159 -16.48 -19.52 -6.69
C VAL A 159 -16.45 -18.65 -5.44
N THR A 160 -15.97 -17.42 -5.52
CA THR A 160 -15.87 -16.54 -4.34
C THR A 160 -17.22 -16.16 -3.76
N SER A 161 -18.31 -16.34 -4.50
CA SER A 161 -19.68 -16.15 -4.03
C SER A 161 -20.34 -17.42 -3.49
N ASP A 162 -19.65 -18.57 -3.57
CA ASP A 162 -20.15 -19.86 -3.07
C ASP A 162 -19.99 -19.98 -1.56
N ALA A 163 -20.92 -20.66 -0.90
CA ALA A 163 -20.85 -20.89 0.54
C ALA A 163 -19.64 -21.75 0.95
N ARG A 164 -19.18 -22.64 0.06
CA ARG A 164 -17.99 -23.49 0.29
C ARG A 164 -16.72 -22.64 0.36
N TRP A 165 -16.60 -21.59 -0.45
CA TRP A 165 -15.52 -20.61 -0.35
C TRP A 165 -15.50 -19.94 1.03
N ALA A 166 -16.65 -19.48 1.51
CA ALA A 166 -16.77 -18.87 2.82
C ALA A 166 -16.42 -19.84 3.95
N THR A 167 -16.84 -21.12 3.83
CA THR A 167 -16.49 -22.17 4.78
C THR A 167 -14.99 -22.40 4.82
N MET A 168 -14.35 -22.56 3.67
CA MET A 168 -12.90 -22.76 3.55
C MET A 168 -12.11 -21.58 4.12
N THR A 169 -12.53 -20.35 3.83
CA THR A 169 -11.95 -19.14 4.41
C THR A 169 -12.01 -19.16 5.93
N ALA A 170 -13.17 -19.53 6.48
CA ALA A 170 -13.32 -19.63 7.92
C ALA A 170 -12.51 -20.79 8.53
N ASP A 171 -12.35 -21.91 7.82
CA ASP A 171 -11.52 -23.06 8.26
C ASP A 171 -10.05 -22.69 8.39
N ILE A 172 -9.47 -21.99 7.38
CA ILE A 172 -8.07 -21.58 7.45
C ILE A 172 -7.84 -20.54 8.53
N LEU A 173 -8.72 -19.56 8.69
CA LEU A 173 -8.61 -18.57 9.74
C LEU A 173 -8.77 -19.20 11.13
N GLU A 174 -9.66 -20.20 11.27
CA GLU A 174 -9.77 -20.96 12.51
C GLU A 174 -8.49 -21.72 12.83
N TYR A 175 -7.88 -22.38 11.83
CA TYR A 175 -6.61 -23.05 11.99
C TYR A 175 -5.50 -22.09 12.44
N LEU A 176 -5.35 -20.97 11.76
CA LEU A 176 -4.30 -19.98 12.08
C LEU A 176 -4.53 -19.34 13.46
N ILE A 177 -5.75 -18.93 13.76
CA ILE A 177 -6.05 -18.15 14.97
C ILE A 177 -6.20 -19.05 16.20
N LYS A 178 -7.02 -20.12 16.11
CA LYS A 178 -7.33 -20.94 17.27
C LYS A 178 -6.31 -22.04 17.52
N PHE A 179 -5.78 -22.66 16.44
CA PHE A 179 -4.84 -23.79 16.60
C PHE A 179 -3.37 -23.34 16.59
N GLN A 180 -3.01 -22.33 15.79
CA GLN A 180 -1.65 -21.79 15.75
C GLN A 180 -1.44 -20.61 16.70
N GLY A 181 -2.53 -20.01 17.22
CA GLY A 181 -2.48 -18.91 18.19
C GLY A 181 -2.14 -17.56 17.58
N ILE A 182 -2.25 -17.41 16.27
CA ILE A 182 -1.96 -16.16 15.55
C ILE A 182 -2.97 -15.08 15.93
N LYS A 183 -2.48 -13.86 16.23
CA LYS A 183 -3.29 -12.73 16.69
C LYS A 183 -3.21 -11.49 15.79
N CYS A 184 -2.20 -11.44 14.92
CA CYS A 184 -1.94 -10.28 14.06
C CYS A 184 -2.94 -10.11 12.92
N ILE A 185 -3.70 -11.14 12.54
CA ILE A 185 -4.69 -11.06 11.45
C ILE A 185 -5.84 -10.17 11.91
N LYS A 186 -5.91 -8.94 11.37
CA LYS A 186 -6.95 -7.95 11.66
C LYS A 186 -7.90 -7.75 10.51
N TYR A 187 -7.43 -7.99 9.30
CA TYR A 187 -8.17 -7.74 8.07
C TYR A 187 -8.20 -9.00 7.22
N PHE A 188 -9.30 -9.18 6.51
CA PHE A 188 -9.45 -10.24 5.52
C PHE A 188 -9.77 -9.65 4.14
N VAL A 189 -8.98 -10.04 3.15
CA VAL A 189 -9.17 -9.71 1.73
C VAL A 189 -9.91 -10.85 1.04
N ASN A 190 -11.17 -10.64 0.68
CA ASN A 190 -12.00 -11.69 0.07
C ASN A 190 -11.52 -12.09 -1.33
N SER A 191 -11.02 -11.12 -2.09
CA SER A 191 -10.45 -11.35 -3.43
C SER A 191 -9.55 -10.19 -3.83
N ASN A 192 -8.40 -10.51 -4.42
CA ASN A 192 -7.47 -9.54 -4.97
C ASN A 192 -8.04 -8.91 -6.24
N GLU A 193 -8.02 -7.59 -6.35
CA GLU A 193 -8.42 -6.79 -7.52
C GLU A 193 -9.70 -7.28 -8.24
N PRO A 194 -10.85 -7.40 -7.54
CA PRO A 194 -12.05 -7.98 -8.14
C PRO A 194 -12.62 -7.20 -9.33
N ASN A 195 -12.19 -5.96 -9.53
CA ASN A 195 -12.55 -5.12 -10.67
C ASN A 195 -11.53 -5.19 -11.82
N TYR A 196 -10.43 -5.94 -11.67
CA TYR A 196 -9.43 -6.05 -12.72
C TYR A 196 -9.94 -6.94 -13.86
N SER A 197 -10.17 -6.35 -15.02
CA SER A 197 -10.69 -7.03 -16.19
C SER A 197 -9.62 -7.66 -17.08
N GLY A 198 -8.38 -7.79 -16.62
CA GLY A 198 -7.20 -8.33 -17.30
C GLY A 198 -7.29 -8.36 -18.83
N VAL A 199 -6.35 -7.85 -19.56
CA VAL A 199 -6.15 -7.90 -21.01
C VAL A 199 -7.38 -7.61 -21.91
N GLU A 200 -7.40 -6.44 -22.50
CA GLU A 200 -8.29 -6.09 -23.63
C GLU A 200 -8.43 -7.26 -24.62
N GLY A 201 -9.63 -7.78 -24.78
CA GLY A 201 -9.97 -8.77 -25.78
C GLY A 201 -10.11 -10.22 -25.34
N LYS A 202 -9.81 -10.57 -24.11
CA LYS A 202 -9.92 -11.95 -23.60
C LYS A 202 -11.03 -12.12 -22.60
N SER A 203 -12.21 -12.07 -22.91
CA SER A 203 -13.33 -12.71 -22.27
C SER A 203 -14.57 -11.86 -22.09
N LYS A 204 -15.61 -12.30 -22.76
CA LYS A 204 -17.00 -11.87 -22.52
C LYS A 204 -17.57 -12.46 -21.22
N ASN A 205 -16.77 -13.21 -20.44
CA ASN A 205 -17.19 -13.94 -19.24
C ASN A 205 -16.53 -13.45 -17.94
N TYR A 206 -15.79 -12.34 -17.97
CA TYR A 206 -15.38 -11.65 -16.74
C TYR A 206 -16.58 -10.90 -16.14
N ASN A 207 -17.56 -11.64 -15.72
CA ASN A 207 -18.57 -11.15 -14.82
C ASN A 207 -18.06 -11.29 -13.38
N ASN A 208 -16.94 -10.71 -13.10
CA ASN A 208 -16.67 -10.22 -11.79
C ASN A 208 -17.51 -8.98 -11.58
N THR A 209 -18.76 -9.27 -11.54
CA THR A 209 -19.70 -8.23 -11.26
C THR A 209 -19.56 -7.91 -9.79
N PHE A 210 -19.71 -6.66 -9.47
CA PHE A 210 -19.82 -6.20 -8.10
C PHE A 210 -20.75 -7.10 -7.27
N GLU A 211 -21.82 -7.63 -7.87
CA GLU A 211 -22.79 -8.51 -7.21
C GLU A 211 -22.18 -9.84 -6.76
N VAL A 212 -21.32 -10.46 -7.58
CA VAL A 212 -20.63 -11.72 -7.22
C VAL A 212 -19.70 -11.48 -6.03
N TRP A 213 -18.88 -10.44 -6.11
CA TRP A 213 -18.00 -10.03 -5.01
C TRP A 213 -18.81 -9.72 -3.73
N ALA A 214 -19.87 -8.94 -3.85
CA ALA A 214 -20.73 -8.55 -2.73
C ALA A 214 -21.39 -9.74 -2.05
N LYS A 215 -21.84 -10.73 -2.83
CA LYS A 215 -22.37 -12.00 -2.30
C LYS A 215 -21.31 -12.76 -1.53
N GLY A 216 -20.07 -12.84 -2.07
CA GLY A 216 -18.93 -13.47 -1.43
C GLY A 216 -18.60 -12.85 -0.08
N VAL A 217 -18.49 -11.53 -0.02
CA VAL A 217 -18.24 -10.77 1.22
C VAL A 217 -19.29 -11.08 2.29
N LYS A 218 -20.56 -11.09 1.93
CA LYS A 218 -21.66 -11.40 2.88
C LYS A 218 -21.57 -12.84 3.38
N ASN A 219 -21.28 -13.79 2.50
CA ASN A 219 -21.13 -15.20 2.89
C ASN A 219 -19.92 -15.41 3.82
N VAL A 220 -18.78 -14.76 3.51
CA VAL A 220 -17.59 -14.82 4.36
C VAL A 220 -17.85 -14.16 5.71
N ARG A 221 -18.51 -12.98 5.76
CA ARG A 221 -18.86 -12.34 7.03
C ARG A 221 -19.69 -13.27 7.91
N LYS A 222 -20.73 -13.88 7.32
CA LYS A 222 -21.55 -14.84 8.05
C LYS A 222 -20.73 -16.03 8.56
N ALA A 223 -19.87 -16.62 7.73
CA ALA A 223 -19.04 -17.76 8.14
C ALA A 223 -18.06 -17.43 9.26
N LEU A 224 -17.50 -16.23 9.25
CA LEU A 224 -16.61 -15.73 10.30
C LEU A 224 -17.38 -15.46 11.59
N ASP A 225 -18.57 -14.86 11.52
CA ASP A 225 -19.42 -14.59 12.69
C ASP A 225 -19.88 -15.88 13.36
N ASP A 226 -20.29 -16.88 12.57
CA ASP A 226 -20.69 -18.21 13.06
C ASP A 226 -19.57 -18.91 13.85
N ARG A 227 -18.30 -18.53 13.64
CA ARG A 227 -17.12 -19.05 14.35
C ARG A 227 -16.56 -18.10 15.42
N GLY A 228 -17.20 -16.97 15.63
CA GLY A 228 -16.80 -15.97 16.63
C GLY A 228 -15.63 -15.08 16.22
N PHE A 229 -15.38 -14.90 14.92
CA PHE A 229 -14.35 -14.00 14.36
C PHE A 229 -14.94 -12.62 13.99
N ASN A 230 -15.73 -12.05 14.90
CA ASN A 230 -16.42 -10.76 14.67
C ASN A 230 -15.44 -9.58 14.56
N ASP A 231 -14.24 -9.71 15.15
CA ASP A 231 -13.22 -8.66 15.18
C ASP A 231 -12.37 -8.60 13.89
N ILE A 232 -12.47 -9.63 13.02
CA ILE A 232 -11.77 -9.61 11.73
C ILE A 232 -12.57 -8.72 10.77
N LYS A 233 -11.95 -7.64 10.32
CA LYS A 233 -12.54 -6.70 9.37
C LYS A 233 -12.42 -7.23 7.96
N ILE A 234 -13.53 -7.44 7.25
CA ILE A 234 -13.49 -7.75 5.82
C ILE A 234 -13.25 -6.46 5.05
N ILE A 235 -12.29 -6.46 4.16
CA ILE A 235 -11.92 -5.32 3.34
C ILE A 235 -12.96 -5.12 2.23
N GLY A 236 -13.52 -3.91 2.19
CA GLY A 236 -14.43 -3.47 1.15
C GLY A 236 -13.65 -2.99 -0.07
N GLY A 237 -13.74 -3.76 -1.14
CA GLY A 237 -13.07 -3.48 -2.41
C GLY A 237 -11.84 -4.35 -2.64
N ASP A 238 -10.68 -3.93 -2.18
CA ASP A 238 -9.35 -4.41 -2.62
C ASP A 238 -9.18 -4.25 -4.13
N THR A 239 -9.71 -3.16 -4.64
CA THR A 239 -9.86 -2.83 -6.06
C THR A 239 -8.65 -2.11 -6.62
N THR A 240 -8.40 -2.22 -7.92
CA THR A 240 -7.31 -1.50 -8.59
C THR A 240 -7.83 -0.28 -9.37
N GLY A 241 -7.02 0.78 -9.41
CA GLY A 241 -7.31 2.03 -10.11
C GLY A 241 -8.34 2.93 -9.44
N PHE A 242 -8.36 4.21 -9.80
CA PHE A 242 -9.18 5.22 -9.13
C PHE A 242 -10.68 5.07 -9.41
N GLU A 243 -11.05 4.97 -10.68
CA GLU A 243 -12.44 4.95 -11.13
C GLU A 243 -13.16 3.68 -10.66
N GLY A 244 -12.54 2.52 -10.87
CA GLY A 244 -13.09 1.24 -10.43
C GLY A 244 -13.25 1.15 -8.91
N THR A 245 -12.34 1.76 -8.14
CA THR A 245 -12.44 1.86 -6.70
C THR A 245 -13.66 2.69 -6.26
N ILE A 246 -13.85 3.87 -6.86
CA ILE A 246 -15.01 4.72 -6.57
C ILE A 246 -16.32 4.01 -6.95
N GLU A 247 -16.34 3.27 -8.08
CA GLU A 247 -17.50 2.50 -8.51
C GLU A 247 -17.88 1.42 -7.48
N TYR A 248 -16.91 0.64 -7.00
CA TYR A 248 -17.12 -0.38 -5.97
C TYR A 248 -17.60 0.22 -4.65
N PHE A 249 -16.96 1.28 -4.18
CA PHE A 249 -17.35 1.95 -2.94
C PHE A 249 -18.74 2.56 -3.04
N ASN A 250 -19.10 3.08 -4.22
CA ASN A 250 -20.45 3.55 -4.49
C ASN A 250 -21.49 2.40 -4.52
N GLY A 251 -21.08 1.22 -5.00
CA GLY A 251 -21.88 0.00 -4.94
C GLY A 251 -22.15 -0.44 -3.50
N ILE A 252 -21.12 -0.44 -2.65
CA ILE A 252 -21.25 -0.75 -1.21
C ILE A 252 -22.28 0.19 -0.55
N SER A 253 -22.26 1.49 -0.86
CA SER A 253 -23.16 2.47 -0.27
C SER A 253 -24.66 2.20 -0.54
N LYS A 254 -24.98 1.44 -1.58
CA LYS A 254 -26.34 1.14 -2.02
C LYS A 254 -26.89 -0.17 -1.45
N ASN A 255 -26.11 -0.91 -0.66
CA ASN A 255 -26.48 -2.21 -0.13
C ASN A 255 -26.24 -2.23 1.39
N ASP A 256 -27.30 -2.21 2.19
CA ASP A 256 -27.21 -2.09 3.64
C ASP A 256 -26.52 -3.30 4.28
N GLU A 257 -26.84 -4.52 3.85
CA GLU A 257 -26.18 -5.74 4.36
C GLU A 257 -24.68 -5.74 4.05
N LEU A 258 -24.29 -5.25 2.87
CA LEU A 258 -22.90 -5.17 2.49
C LEU A 258 -22.15 -4.08 3.26
N LYS A 259 -22.81 -2.94 3.50
CA LYS A 259 -22.25 -1.89 4.37
C LYS A 259 -21.95 -2.41 5.77
N GLU A 260 -22.80 -3.26 6.33
CA GLU A 260 -22.60 -3.89 7.63
C GLU A 260 -21.50 -4.97 7.60
N ALA A 261 -21.39 -5.72 6.50
CA ALA A 261 -20.40 -6.78 6.35
C ALA A 261 -18.96 -6.27 6.16
N VAL A 262 -18.79 -5.07 5.59
CA VAL A 262 -17.48 -4.46 5.34
C VAL A 262 -16.97 -3.78 6.61
N GLY A 263 -15.74 -4.12 7.01
CA GLY A 263 -15.10 -3.54 8.20
C GLY A 263 -14.30 -2.26 7.92
N ASP A 264 -13.47 -2.26 6.89
CA ASP A 264 -12.72 -1.11 6.37
C ASP A 264 -12.65 -1.17 4.83
N TYR A 265 -12.05 -0.16 4.20
CA TYR A 265 -11.94 -0.08 2.74
C TYR A 265 -10.52 -0.32 2.28
N GLY A 266 -10.35 -1.01 1.15
CA GLY A 266 -9.04 -1.30 0.57
C GLY A 266 -9.00 -1.11 -0.94
N PHE A 267 -7.85 -0.66 -1.44
CA PHE A 267 -7.63 -0.49 -2.87
C PHE A 267 -6.14 -0.44 -3.21
N HIS A 268 -5.84 -0.62 -4.50
CA HIS A 268 -4.48 -0.59 -5.04
C HIS A 268 -4.29 0.63 -5.93
N VAL A 269 -3.14 1.25 -5.82
CA VAL A 269 -2.80 2.40 -6.65
C VAL A 269 -1.40 2.25 -7.24
N TYR A 270 -1.39 1.89 -8.50
CA TYR A 270 -0.23 2.04 -9.36
C TYR A 270 -0.47 3.21 -10.29
N CYS A 271 0.42 4.16 -10.33
CA CYS A 271 0.26 5.34 -11.17
C CYS A 271 1.56 5.72 -11.89
N PRO A 272 1.45 6.43 -13.03
CA PRO A 272 2.64 6.97 -13.69
C PRO A 272 3.25 8.12 -12.88
N ASN A 273 4.55 8.32 -13.04
CA ASN A 273 5.30 9.40 -12.39
C ASN A 273 4.63 10.76 -12.51
N MET A 274 4.02 11.05 -13.65
CA MET A 274 3.34 12.32 -13.92
C MET A 274 2.25 12.63 -12.88
N ILE A 275 1.50 11.63 -12.41
CA ILE A 275 0.44 11.81 -11.39
C ILE A 275 1.04 12.27 -10.06
N ILE A 276 2.23 11.75 -9.71
CA ILE A 276 2.97 12.19 -8.52
C ILE A 276 3.53 13.61 -8.74
N ASP A 277 4.17 13.80 -9.90
CA ASP A 277 4.89 15.04 -10.22
C ASP A 277 3.96 16.27 -10.30
N THR A 278 2.70 16.08 -10.67
CA THR A 278 1.69 17.15 -10.70
C THR A 278 0.94 17.36 -9.39
N GLY A 279 1.05 16.43 -8.42
CA GLY A 279 0.22 16.45 -7.20
C GLY A 279 -1.20 15.93 -7.39
N ASP A 280 -1.51 15.38 -8.56
CA ASP A 280 -2.85 14.89 -8.92
C ASP A 280 -3.26 13.64 -8.09
N LEU A 281 -2.26 12.91 -7.56
CA LEU A 281 -2.52 11.77 -6.68
C LEU A 281 -3.35 12.18 -5.46
N ALA A 282 -2.97 13.23 -4.76
CA ALA A 282 -3.68 13.71 -3.57
C ALA A 282 -5.14 14.09 -3.89
N VAL A 283 -5.39 14.65 -5.08
CA VAL A 283 -6.75 15.01 -5.52
C VAL A 283 -7.59 13.74 -5.70
N ARG A 284 -7.10 12.75 -6.45
CA ARG A 284 -7.80 11.49 -6.71
C ARG A 284 -8.05 10.68 -5.45
N ILE A 285 -7.09 10.66 -4.54
CA ILE A 285 -7.24 9.99 -3.23
C ILE A 285 -8.30 10.68 -2.36
N ARG A 286 -8.37 12.01 -2.38
CA ARG A 286 -9.44 12.73 -1.67
C ARG A 286 -10.84 12.36 -2.18
N ASP A 287 -11.00 12.11 -3.47
CA ASP A 287 -12.28 11.67 -4.04
C ASP A 287 -12.68 10.28 -3.49
N ILE A 288 -11.74 9.35 -3.42
CA ILE A 288 -11.94 8.04 -2.80
C ILE A 288 -12.31 8.19 -1.32
N TYR A 289 -11.54 8.98 -0.56
CA TYR A 289 -11.80 9.23 0.85
C TYR A 289 -13.17 9.88 1.10
N ASN A 290 -13.57 10.80 0.23
CA ASN A 290 -14.89 11.42 0.31
C ASN A 290 -16.02 10.40 0.06
N GLN A 291 -15.81 9.41 -0.82
CA GLN A 291 -16.78 8.34 -1.02
C GLN A 291 -16.88 7.44 0.22
N VAL A 292 -15.76 7.11 0.89
CA VAL A 292 -15.76 6.38 2.16
C VAL A 292 -16.56 7.13 3.22
N LYS A 293 -16.28 8.42 3.44
CA LYS A 293 -17.02 9.26 4.39
C LYS A 293 -18.52 9.32 4.09
N LYS A 294 -18.89 9.35 2.82
CA LYS A 294 -20.29 9.33 2.41
C LYS A 294 -20.97 8.01 2.78
N ASN A 295 -20.26 6.88 2.58
CA ASN A 295 -20.79 5.55 2.92
C ASN A 295 -21.01 5.39 4.43
N ASP A 296 -20.13 5.97 5.24
CA ASP A 296 -20.12 5.82 6.68
C ASP A 296 -21.12 6.73 7.41
N LYS A 297 -21.50 7.83 6.76
CA LYS A 297 -22.34 8.86 7.37
C LYS A 297 -23.64 8.31 7.93
N ASP A 298 -24.29 7.43 7.18
CA ASP A 298 -25.61 6.89 7.54
C ASP A 298 -25.52 5.79 8.61
N LEU A 299 -24.36 5.14 8.74
CA LEU A 299 -24.12 4.10 9.74
C LEU A 299 -23.58 4.65 11.07
N GLY A 300 -23.18 5.92 11.12
CA GLY A 300 -22.56 6.51 12.31
C GLY A 300 -21.21 5.88 12.69
N VAL A 301 -20.55 5.22 11.74
CA VAL A 301 -19.22 4.61 11.90
C VAL A 301 -18.16 5.45 11.19
N LYS A 302 -16.89 5.26 11.57
CA LYS A 302 -15.74 5.84 10.88
C LYS A 302 -14.85 4.70 10.43
N ARG A 303 -14.98 4.30 9.17
CA ARG A 303 -14.07 3.34 8.53
C ARG A 303 -13.01 4.09 7.76
N ILE A 304 -11.93 3.42 7.52
CA ILE A 304 -10.74 4.05 6.95
C ILE A 304 -10.36 3.40 5.62
N PRO A 305 -9.81 4.18 4.69
CA PRO A 305 -9.24 3.65 3.46
C PRO A 305 -7.78 3.26 3.68
N HIS A 306 -7.43 2.08 3.15
CA HIS A 306 -6.08 1.55 3.12
C HIS A 306 -5.63 1.37 1.66
N ILE A 307 -4.38 1.66 1.36
CA ILE A 307 -3.75 1.24 0.11
C ILE A 307 -3.01 -0.06 0.40
N TRP A 308 -3.55 -1.19 -0.12
CA TRP A 308 -2.98 -2.52 0.09
C TRP A 308 -1.91 -2.90 -0.93
N GLU A 309 -1.80 -2.18 -2.04
CA GLU A 309 -0.67 -2.23 -2.96
C GLU A 309 -0.37 -0.83 -3.50
N ALA A 310 0.86 -0.38 -3.28
CA ALA A 310 1.35 0.92 -3.70
C ALA A 310 2.58 0.79 -4.59
N GLY A 311 2.55 1.40 -5.78
CA GLY A 311 3.68 1.37 -6.70
C GLY A 311 3.58 2.37 -7.85
N LEU A 312 4.61 2.43 -8.68
CA LEU A 312 4.64 3.27 -9.88
C LEU A 312 4.71 2.41 -11.15
N TYR A 313 3.99 2.80 -12.19
CA TYR A 313 3.98 2.08 -13.47
C TYR A 313 5.23 2.30 -14.31
N ASP A 314 5.85 3.48 -14.22
CA ASP A 314 6.99 3.78 -15.07
C ASP A 314 8.12 2.78 -14.80
N GLY A 315 8.67 2.24 -15.88
CA GLY A 315 9.69 1.20 -15.82
C GLY A 315 9.16 -0.24 -15.74
N LYS A 316 7.83 -0.43 -15.64
CA LYS A 316 7.23 -1.77 -15.64
C LYS A 316 7.42 -2.45 -16.99
N ASN A 317 7.91 -3.69 -16.96
CA ASN A 317 7.88 -4.61 -18.09
C ASN A 317 6.70 -5.57 -17.91
N ALA A 318 5.75 -5.53 -18.83
CA ALA A 318 4.53 -6.36 -18.76
C ALA A 318 4.81 -7.86 -19.01
N GLU A 319 5.86 -8.20 -19.75
CA GLU A 319 6.21 -9.59 -20.07
C GLU A 319 6.80 -10.34 -18.87
N THR A 320 7.59 -9.62 -18.05
CA THR A 320 8.27 -10.20 -16.89
C THR A 320 7.63 -9.80 -15.56
N ASP A 321 6.58 -8.97 -15.60
CA ASP A 321 5.97 -8.35 -14.43
C ASP A 321 7.01 -7.81 -13.44
N SER A 322 7.98 -7.07 -13.96
CA SER A 322 9.09 -6.51 -13.20
C SER A 322 9.20 -5.01 -13.47
N ASN A 323 9.75 -4.27 -12.53
CA ASN A 323 9.96 -2.83 -12.68
C ASN A 323 11.43 -2.46 -12.51
N ALA A 324 12.13 -2.21 -13.61
CA ALA A 324 13.53 -1.83 -13.59
C ALA A 324 13.79 -0.45 -12.93
N TYR A 325 12.77 0.41 -12.86
CA TYR A 325 12.88 1.74 -12.29
C TYR A 325 13.08 1.73 -10.76
N ILE A 326 12.67 0.65 -10.07
CA ILE A 326 12.86 0.51 -8.60
C ILE A 326 14.34 0.58 -8.16
N ALA A 327 15.28 0.35 -9.08
CA ALA A 327 16.72 0.47 -8.82
C ALA A 327 17.22 1.93 -8.76
N ASN A 328 16.39 2.91 -9.09
CA ASN A 328 16.78 4.32 -9.14
C ASN A 328 16.38 5.07 -7.86
N TYR A 329 17.21 6.01 -7.44
CA TYR A 329 16.91 6.91 -6.32
C TYR A 329 15.64 7.73 -6.56
N SER A 330 15.38 8.13 -7.80
CA SER A 330 14.18 8.88 -8.17
C SER A 330 12.88 8.08 -8.02
N TYR A 331 12.92 6.74 -8.08
CA TYR A 331 11.79 5.90 -7.70
C TYR A 331 11.45 6.08 -6.21
N GLY A 332 12.46 5.93 -5.34
CA GLY A 332 12.27 6.09 -3.90
C GLY A 332 11.82 7.50 -3.50
N LEU A 333 12.31 8.54 -4.17
CA LEU A 333 11.84 9.91 -3.95
C LEU A 333 10.36 10.07 -4.34
N ARG A 334 9.94 9.50 -5.48
CA ARG A 334 8.54 9.54 -5.88
C ARG A 334 7.63 8.68 -5.01
N MET A 335 8.11 7.54 -4.52
CA MET A 335 7.36 6.74 -3.55
C MET A 335 7.22 7.47 -2.20
N ALA A 336 8.21 8.26 -1.80
CA ALA A 336 8.09 9.14 -0.65
C ALA A 336 7.02 10.24 -0.88
N ASP A 337 7.04 10.91 -2.03
CA ASP A 337 6.03 11.92 -2.39
C ASP A 337 4.63 11.30 -2.54
N TYR A 338 4.55 10.10 -3.12
CA TYR A 338 3.33 9.28 -3.14
C TYR A 338 2.75 9.11 -1.73
N THR A 339 3.60 8.73 -0.78
CA THR A 339 3.22 8.51 0.62
C THR A 339 2.69 9.78 1.26
N LEU A 340 3.38 10.91 1.06
CA LEU A 340 2.92 12.21 1.57
C LEU A 340 1.56 12.57 0.97
N GLN A 341 1.42 12.49 -0.36
CA GLN A 341 0.17 12.83 -1.04
C GLN A 341 -1.01 11.98 -0.56
N CYS A 342 -0.80 10.67 -0.35
CA CYS A 342 -1.84 9.78 0.16
C CYS A 342 -2.20 10.10 1.63
N ALA A 343 -1.21 10.32 2.50
CA ALA A 343 -1.43 10.62 3.90
C ALA A 343 -2.17 11.95 4.09
N ILE A 344 -1.75 13.02 3.42
CA ILE A 344 -2.45 14.33 3.48
C ILE A 344 -3.83 14.31 2.81
N ALA A 345 -4.12 13.31 1.98
CA ALA A 345 -5.43 13.11 1.37
C ALA A 345 -6.39 12.25 2.23
N GLY A 346 -5.91 11.66 3.34
CA GLY A 346 -6.74 10.94 4.29
C GLY A 346 -6.60 9.41 4.28
N VAL A 347 -5.58 8.86 3.59
CA VAL A 347 -5.27 7.42 3.67
C VAL A 347 -4.59 7.10 4.99
N ASN A 348 -5.07 6.09 5.69
CA ASN A 348 -4.60 5.72 7.03
C ASN A 348 -3.46 4.72 7.03
N SER A 349 -3.32 3.89 6.00
CA SER A 349 -2.16 3.02 5.84
C SER A 349 -1.82 2.80 4.38
N ILE A 350 -0.54 2.50 4.13
CA ILE A 350 -0.01 2.24 2.80
C ILE A 350 0.91 1.04 2.87
N VAL A 351 0.61 0.02 2.09
CA VAL A 351 1.42 -1.19 1.92
C VAL A 351 2.11 -1.11 0.56
N TYR A 352 3.42 -1.08 0.58
CA TYR A 352 4.23 -1.01 -0.63
C TYR A 352 4.34 -2.38 -1.32
N TRP A 353 4.22 -2.40 -2.61
CA TRP A 353 4.49 -3.56 -3.44
C TRP A 353 5.93 -3.52 -3.95
N ASP A 354 6.85 -4.44 -3.55
CA ASP A 354 6.72 -5.42 -2.49
C ASP A 354 8.01 -5.44 -1.64
N PHE A 355 8.09 -6.33 -0.63
CA PHE A 355 9.26 -6.41 0.24
C PHE A 355 10.44 -7.09 -0.43
N ASP A 356 10.24 -8.27 -1.03
CA ASP A 356 11.30 -9.14 -1.52
C ASP A 356 10.94 -9.83 -2.84
N ASP A 357 11.72 -9.62 -3.88
CA ASP A 357 11.53 -10.30 -5.18
C ASP A 357 11.42 -11.84 -5.05
N GLY A 358 11.93 -12.39 -3.97
CA GLY A 358 11.91 -13.82 -3.76
C GLY A 358 10.57 -14.40 -3.34
N MET A 359 9.55 -13.58 -3.09
CA MET A 359 8.22 -14.06 -2.75
C MET A 359 7.43 -14.51 -3.98
N HIS A 360 7.65 -13.89 -5.13
CA HIS A 360 6.82 -14.08 -6.31
C HIS A 360 7.62 -14.51 -7.53
N PHE A 361 7.06 -15.46 -8.28
CA PHE A 361 7.65 -15.98 -9.51
C PHE A 361 6.66 -15.91 -10.67
N MET A 362 7.23 -15.79 -11.87
CA MET A 362 6.53 -16.11 -13.11
C MET A 362 7.09 -17.40 -13.70
N TYR A 363 6.21 -18.28 -14.16
CA TYR A 363 6.60 -19.46 -14.91
C TYR A 363 6.63 -19.13 -16.39
N ASN A 364 7.80 -19.29 -17.01
CA ASN A 364 7.97 -19.11 -18.44
C ASN A 364 7.38 -20.31 -19.21
N ALA A 365 7.12 -20.15 -20.50
CA ALA A 365 6.58 -21.20 -21.35
C ALA A 365 7.49 -22.45 -21.45
N ASP A 366 8.77 -22.33 -21.16
CA ASP A 366 9.75 -23.43 -21.13
C ASP A 366 9.88 -24.11 -19.76
N GLY A 367 9.05 -23.70 -18.77
CA GLY A 367 9.05 -24.23 -17.42
C GLY A 367 10.13 -23.62 -16.50
N THR A 368 10.88 -22.65 -16.95
CA THR A 368 11.80 -21.90 -16.09
C THR A 368 11.04 -20.87 -15.25
N MET A 369 11.57 -20.52 -14.07
CA MET A 369 11.00 -19.50 -13.19
C MET A 369 11.83 -18.22 -13.25
N THR A 370 11.13 -17.11 -13.25
CA THR A 370 11.71 -15.77 -13.14
C THR A 370 11.02 -15.03 -12.00
N SER A 371 11.80 -14.46 -11.05
CA SER A 371 11.21 -13.65 -9.99
C SER A 371 10.64 -12.35 -10.55
N LYS A 372 9.51 -11.91 -9.98
CA LYS A 372 8.96 -10.60 -10.25
C LYS A 372 9.79 -9.53 -9.53
N GLY A 373 10.44 -8.66 -10.28
CA GLY A 373 11.36 -7.67 -9.74
C GLY A 373 10.65 -6.39 -9.30
N TRP A 374 10.04 -6.42 -8.13
CA TRP A 374 9.39 -5.26 -7.50
C TRP A 374 9.92 -4.95 -6.11
N GLY A 375 10.56 -5.91 -5.45
CA GLY A 375 10.94 -5.86 -4.05
C GLY A 375 11.92 -4.76 -3.67
N MET A 376 12.01 -4.48 -2.40
CA MET A 376 13.03 -3.59 -1.83
C MET A 376 14.43 -4.22 -1.91
N PHE A 377 14.50 -5.53 -2.04
CA PHE A 377 15.72 -6.33 -2.26
C PHE A 377 15.35 -7.67 -2.89
N SER A 378 16.34 -8.53 -3.12
CA SER A 378 16.11 -9.92 -3.53
C SER A 378 16.79 -10.86 -2.55
N SER A 379 16.05 -11.81 -1.99
CA SER A 379 16.55 -12.85 -1.09
C SER A 379 16.94 -14.14 -1.80
N LEU A 380 16.82 -14.21 -3.14
CA LEU A 380 17.15 -15.42 -3.90
C LEU A 380 18.58 -15.84 -3.65
N SER A 381 18.76 -17.04 -3.11
CA SER A 381 20.07 -17.59 -2.71
C SER A 381 21.07 -17.78 -3.85
N THR A 382 20.56 -17.95 -5.07
CA THR A 382 21.35 -18.08 -6.30
C THR A 382 21.85 -16.74 -6.81
N ASP A 383 21.37 -15.65 -6.24
CA ASP A 383 21.74 -14.32 -6.69
C ASP A 383 23.13 -13.92 -6.19
N SER A 384 23.90 -13.30 -7.08
CA SER A 384 25.15 -12.69 -6.69
C SER A 384 24.94 -11.68 -5.58
N ALA A 385 25.97 -11.39 -4.77
CA ALA A 385 25.93 -10.36 -3.74
C ALA A 385 25.40 -9.00 -4.25
N MET A 386 25.46 -8.75 -5.56
CA MET A 386 24.92 -7.56 -6.21
C MET A 386 23.37 -7.53 -6.21
N LYS A 387 22.71 -8.66 -6.44
CA LYS A 387 21.25 -8.76 -6.48
C LYS A 387 20.62 -8.72 -5.08
N GLN A 388 21.37 -9.11 -4.05
CA GLN A 388 20.94 -9.06 -2.66
C GLN A 388 21.14 -7.68 -2.01
N ARG A 389 21.52 -6.65 -2.75
CA ARG A 389 21.61 -5.29 -2.23
C ARG A 389 20.24 -4.69 -2.00
N LEU A 390 20.14 -3.93 -0.91
CA LEU A 390 19.01 -3.06 -0.69
C LEU A 390 18.90 -2.05 -1.83
N ARG A 391 17.70 -1.93 -2.39
CA ARG A 391 17.45 -0.90 -3.42
C ARG A 391 17.28 0.47 -2.77
N PRO A 392 17.57 1.56 -3.48
CA PRO A 392 17.50 2.91 -2.92
C PRO A 392 16.18 3.21 -2.21
N TRP A 393 15.05 2.80 -2.78
CA TRP A 393 13.74 3.08 -2.20
C TRP A 393 13.44 2.38 -0.86
N TYR A 394 14.18 1.32 -0.52
CA TYR A 394 14.17 0.76 0.82
C TYR A 394 14.54 1.82 1.88
N HIS A 395 15.58 2.60 1.61
CA HIS A 395 16.06 3.60 2.57
C HIS A 395 15.08 4.76 2.78
N SER A 396 14.40 5.23 1.73
CA SER A 396 13.32 6.22 1.89
C SER A 396 12.14 5.63 2.66
N SER A 397 11.80 4.36 2.40
CA SER A 397 10.72 3.67 3.12
C SER A 397 11.05 3.47 4.61
N VAL A 398 12.29 3.08 4.95
CA VAL A 398 12.75 2.97 6.36
C VAL A 398 12.58 4.28 7.10
N LEU A 399 12.99 5.39 6.51
CA LEU A 399 12.86 6.70 7.14
C LEU A 399 11.40 7.07 7.41
N LEU A 400 10.51 6.81 6.44
CA LEU A 400 9.09 7.11 6.58
C LEU A 400 8.39 6.17 7.56
N THR A 401 8.66 4.85 7.52
CA THR A 401 8.02 3.89 8.42
C THR A 401 8.42 4.11 9.88
N ASN A 402 9.66 4.53 10.14
CA ASN A 402 10.10 4.83 11.50
C ASN A 402 9.62 6.20 12.01
N LEU A 403 9.32 7.14 11.12
CA LEU A 403 8.73 8.42 11.50
C LEU A 403 7.21 8.34 11.67
N MET A 404 6.52 7.75 10.69
CA MET A 404 5.05 7.70 10.57
C MET A 404 4.50 6.45 11.26
N ARG A 405 4.57 6.41 12.59
CA ARG A 405 4.15 5.25 13.38
C ARG A 405 2.64 5.20 13.56
N LYS A 406 2.12 4.02 13.88
CA LYS A 406 0.72 3.81 14.26
C LYS A 406 0.34 4.75 15.41
N GLY A 407 -0.84 5.37 15.33
CA GLY A 407 -1.32 6.38 16.27
C GLY A 407 -0.86 7.81 15.97
N SER A 408 0.07 8.00 15.02
CA SER A 408 0.57 9.34 14.70
C SER A 408 -0.51 10.24 14.09
N LYS A 409 -0.38 11.53 14.37
CA LYS A 409 -1.11 12.61 13.67
C LYS A 409 -0.35 13.01 12.42
N ILE A 410 -1.07 13.20 11.31
CA ILE A 410 -0.53 13.75 10.06
C ILE A 410 -1.04 15.19 9.92
N ILE A 411 -0.11 16.11 9.71
CA ILE A 411 -0.40 17.55 9.66
C ILE A 411 0.05 18.08 8.31
N ASP A 412 -0.92 18.52 7.52
CA ASP A 412 -0.73 19.19 6.23
C ASP A 412 -0.46 20.69 6.41
N ASN A 413 -0.01 21.34 5.36
CA ASN A 413 0.10 22.80 5.31
C ASN A 413 -0.45 23.35 3.98
N PRO A 414 -0.93 24.60 3.96
CA PRO A 414 -1.54 25.18 2.76
C PRO A 414 -0.60 25.31 1.54
N ALA A 415 0.72 25.24 1.74
CA ALA A 415 1.69 25.33 0.65
C ALA A 415 1.74 24.07 -0.21
N ASN A 416 1.12 22.97 0.25
CA ASN A 416 0.99 21.73 -0.54
C ASN A 416 -0.07 21.79 -1.65
N ASP A 417 -0.80 22.91 -1.77
CA ASP A 417 -1.72 23.09 -2.89
C ASP A 417 -0.92 23.09 -4.21
N PRO A 418 -1.20 22.18 -5.17
CA PRO A 418 -0.44 22.12 -6.43
C PRO A 418 -0.51 23.40 -7.26
N GLU A 419 -1.53 24.23 -7.06
CA GLU A 419 -1.62 25.57 -7.68
C GLU A 419 -0.62 26.57 -7.06
N VAL A 420 -0.15 26.29 -5.85
CA VAL A 420 0.84 27.12 -5.13
C VAL A 420 2.26 26.69 -5.49
N ASP A 421 2.59 25.41 -5.34
CA ASP A 421 3.87 24.82 -5.73
C ASP A 421 3.69 23.32 -5.99
N ASN A 422 3.97 22.85 -7.19
CA ASN A 422 3.87 21.43 -7.53
C ASN A 422 5.20 20.69 -7.45
N THR A 423 6.30 21.36 -7.13
CA THR A 423 7.64 20.76 -7.03
C THR A 423 8.09 20.53 -5.59
N PHE A 424 7.45 21.18 -4.63
CA PHE A 424 7.77 21.07 -3.22
C PHE A 424 6.55 20.61 -2.41
N ARG A 425 6.75 19.65 -1.53
CA ARG A 425 5.76 19.20 -0.55
C ARG A 425 6.38 19.02 0.82
N SER A 426 5.56 19.24 1.85
CA SER A 426 5.98 18.95 3.21
C SER A 426 4.79 18.61 4.10
N MET A 427 5.02 17.77 5.10
CA MET A 427 4.06 17.48 6.15
C MET A 427 4.77 17.33 7.48
N ALA A 428 4.06 17.51 8.58
CA ALA A 428 4.56 17.09 9.87
C ALA A 428 3.84 15.83 10.36
N VAL A 429 4.59 15.06 11.13
CA VAL A 429 4.13 13.84 11.82
C VAL A 429 4.36 14.05 13.31
N VAL A 430 3.35 13.76 14.12
CA VAL A 430 3.43 13.85 15.59
C VAL A 430 2.90 12.55 16.16
N ASP A 431 3.62 11.93 17.09
CA ASP A 431 3.13 10.71 17.73
C ASP A 431 1.88 10.96 18.59
N GLU A 432 1.14 9.92 18.89
CA GLU A 432 -0.13 10.00 19.63
C GLU A 432 0.00 10.72 20.98
N ASN A 433 1.16 10.57 21.65
CA ASN A 433 1.43 11.08 22.99
C ASN A 433 2.20 12.41 23.00
N ASN A 434 2.47 13.01 21.85
CA ASN A 434 3.26 14.22 21.65
C ASN A 434 4.70 14.12 22.23
N THR A 435 5.28 12.92 22.17
CA THR A 435 6.64 12.63 22.67
C THR A 435 7.71 12.88 21.61
N TYR A 436 7.34 12.85 20.34
CA TYR A 436 8.20 13.27 19.24
C TYR A 436 7.37 13.87 18.10
N ALA A 437 8.04 14.66 17.30
CA ALA A 437 7.55 15.15 16.03
C ALA A 437 8.64 15.09 14.95
N GLY A 438 8.23 15.10 13.72
CA GLY A 438 9.12 15.26 12.58
C GLY A 438 8.45 15.98 11.43
N VAL A 439 9.29 16.58 10.58
CA VAL A 439 8.87 17.22 9.34
C VAL A 439 9.51 16.48 8.17
N VAL A 440 8.70 16.10 7.19
CA VAL A 440 9.17 15.57 5.91
C VAL A 440 9.02 16.67 4.87
N ALA A 441 10.09 16.95 4.15
CA ALA A 441 10.13 17.93 3.06
C ALA A 441 10.70 17.26 1.81
N ILE A 442 9.98 17.36 0.69
CA ILE A 442 10.38 16.82 -0.61
C ILE A 442 10.50 17.94 -1.62
N ASN A 443 11.68 18.07 -2.19
CA ASN A 443 11.98 18.97 -3.29
C ASN A 443 12.25 18.15 -4.56
N ARG A 444 11.32 18.17 -5.52
CA ARG A 444 11.49 17.58 -6.85
C ARG A 444 11.95 18.60 -7.89
N GLY A 445 12.18 19.84 -7.46
CA GLY A 445 12.71 20.89 -8.30
C GLY A 445 14.16 20.65 -8.71
N MET A 446 14.60 21.36 -9.72
CA MET A 446 15.97 21.26 -10.26
C MET A 446 16.99 22.12 -9.50
N LEU A 447 16.57 22.88 -8.53
CA LEU A 447 17.42 23.74 -7.69
C LEU A 447 17.11 23.46 -6.22
N PRO A 448 18.11 23.60 -5.33
CA PRO A 448 17.86 23.59 -3.90
C PRO A 448 16.94 24.75 -3.51
N VAL A 449 16.10 24.54 -2.51
CA VAL A 449 15.19 25.55 -1.96
C VAL A 449 15.45 25.70 -0.46
N THR A 450 15.43 26.93 0.03
CA THR A 450 15.52 27.21 1.47
C THR A 450 14.12 27.42 2.01
N LYS A 451 13.78 26.72 3.08
CA LYS A 451 12.49 26.80 3.78
C LYS A 451 12.70 26.92 5.27
N THR A 452 11.79 27.61 5.93
CA THR A 452 11.72 27.67 7.39
C THR A 452 10.59 26.76 7.87
N PHE A 453 10.87 25.90 8.83
CA PHE A 453 9.91 24.96 9.40
C PHE A 453 9.70 25.23 10.87
N ARG A 454 8.46 25.08 11.33
CA ARG A 454 8.09 25.12 12.74
C ARG A 454 6.91 24.19 13.03
N VAL A 455 7.02 23.40 14.08
CA VAL A 455 5.93 22.58 14.63
C VAL A 455 5.40 23.26 15.90
N ALA A 456 4.09 23.37 16.02
CA ALA A 456 3.47 24.06 17.16
C ALA A 456 3.84 23.39 18.50
N GLU A 457 4.04 24.20 19.53
CA GLU A 457 4.58 23.78 20.84
C GLU A 457 3.74 22.68 21.50
N GLU A 458 2.42 22.72 21.34
CA GLU A 458 1.50 21.71 21.87
C GLU A 458 1.80 20.29 21.40
N PHE A 459 2.40 20.13 20.24
CA PHE A 459 2.78 18.83 19.65
C PHE A 459 4.11 18.29 20.16
N LEU A 460 4.80 19.03 20.97
CA LEU A 460 6.08 18.65 21.58
C LEU A 460 6.03 18.74 23.12
N SER A 461 4.83 18.81 23.70
CA SER A 461 4.63 19.01 25.12
C SER A 461 5.25 17.92 26.00
N ASN A 462 5.36 16.70 25.48
CA ASN A 462 5.93 15.54 26.17
C ASN A 462 7.24 15.06 25.53
N ALA A 463 7.89 15.89 24.70
CA ALA A 463 9.08 15.48 23.95
C ALA A 463 10.21 15.05 24.90
N THR A 464 10.77 13.86 24.63
CA THR A 464 11.87 13.28 25.44
C THR A 464 13.23 13.91 25.12
N THR A 465 13.39 14.42 23.88
CA THR A 465 14.61 15.11 23.39
C THR A 465 14.24 16.43 22.75
N PRO A 466 13.68 17.40 23.52
CA PRO A 466 13.05 18.59 22.95
C PRO A 466 14.02 19.54 22.23
N ASN A 467 15.33 19.41 22.45
CA ASN A 467 16.36 20.31 21.93
C ASN A 467 17.34 19.57 21.01
N LYS A 468 16.90 18.50 20.35
CA LYS A 468 17.69 17.78 19.34
C LYS A 468 16.86 17.55 18.09
N ILE A 469 17.48 17.73 16.94
CA ILE A 469 16.91 17.41 15.64
C ILE A 469 17.90 16.53 14.89
N TYR A 470 17.46 15.36 14.50
CA TYR A 470 18.16 14.46 13.60
C TYR A 470 17.74 14.78 12.17
N VAL A 471 18.71 15.08 11.32
CA VAL A 471 18.50 15.45 9.92
C VAL A 471 18.88 14.26 9.04
N TYR A 472 17.95 13.82 8.21
CA TYR A 472 18.17 12.77 7.22
C TYR A 472 17.95 13.33 5.83
N ILE A 473 18.83 12.99 4.89
CA ILE A 473 18.73 13.40 3.49
C ILE A 473 18.70 12.16 2.61
N TYR A 474 17.66 12.03 1.82
CA TYR A 474 17.53 10.98 0.83
C TYR A 474 17.67 11.56 -0.58
N ASN A 475 18.78 11.30 -1.19
CA ASN A 475 19.08 11.41 -2.61
C ASN A 475 20.34 10.61 -2.92
N GLU A 476 20.75 10.52 -4.19
CA GLU A 476 21.93 9.73 -4.60
C GLU A 476 23.27 10.26 -4.05
N ALA A 477 23.37 11.58 -3.86
CA ALA A 477 24.62 12.25 -3.47
C ALA A 477 24.85 12.27 -1.96
N ASP A 478 23.77 12.46 -1.18
CA ASP A 478 23.88 12.83 0.24
C ASP A 478 23.39 11.73 1.19
N LEU A 479 22.80 10.61 0.66
CA LEU A 479 22.29 9.53 1.49
C LEU A 479 23.42 8.93 2.35
N ASN A 480 23.28 9.05 3.68
CA ASN A 480 24.24 8.52 4.64
C ASN A 480 23.90 7.07 4.99
N ILE A 481 24.73 6.13 4.54
CA ILE A 481 24.60 4.69 4.84
C ILE A 481 25.71 4.28 5.79
N GLY A 482 25.32 3.69 6.93
CA GLY A 482 26.26 3.13 7.90
C GLY A 482 26.98 1.88 7.39
N GLU A 483 27.97 1.44 8.15
CA GLU A 483 28.73 0.20 7.87
C GLU A 483 27.84 -1.06 7.89
N ASP A 484 26.73 -1.00 8.59
CA ASP A 484 25.69 -2.03 8.66
C ASP A 484 24.77 -2.08 7.41
N GLY A 485 24.94 -1.13 6.47
CA GLY A 485 24.17 -1.03 5.22
C GLY A 485 22.83 -0.32 5.38
N PHE A 486 22.53 0.28 6.55
CA PHE A 486 21.29 1.00 6.80
C PHE A 486 21.50 2.52 6.86
N VAL A 487 20.41 3.25 6.60
CA VAL A 487 20.43 4.71 6.60
C VAL A 487 20.68 5.25 8.02
N LYS A 488 21.46 6.32 8.11
CA LYS A 488 21.77 7.07 9.34
C LYS A 488 21.54 8.56 9.12
N GLU A 489 21.48 9.30 10.22
CA GLU A 489 21.38 10.75 10.17
C GLU A 489 22.60 11.38 9.48
N ASN A 490 22.35 12.43 8.71
CA ASN A 490 23.40 13.24 8.10
C ASN A 490 23.97 14.24 9.10
N GLN A 491 23.14 14.71 10.04
CA GLN A 491 23.50 15.72 11.03
C GLN A 491 22.59 15.64 12.25
N VAL A 492 23.12 16.04 13.41
CA VAL A 492 22.35 16.30 14.63
C VAL A 492 22.49 17.77 14.97
N LEU A 493 21.36 18.47 15.15
CA LEU A 493 21.31 19.88 15.51
C LEU A 493 20.84 20.02 16.97
N ASP A 494 21.48 20.91 17.73
CA ASP A 494 21.04 21.28 19.08
C ASP A 494 19.96 22.38 19.00
N LEU A 495 18.84 22.06 18.38
CA LEU A 495 17.70 22.91 18.11
C LEU A 495 16.40 22.18 18.44
N SER A 496 15.28 22.90 18.51
CA SER A 496 13.94 22.33 18.72
C SER A 496 13.04 22.59 17.51
N LEU A 497 12.23 21.63 17.12
CA LEU A 497 11.21 21.80 16.04
C LEU A 497 10.14 22.86 16.38
N LYS A 498 10.00 23.29 17.64
CA LYS A 498 9.14 24.42 18.03
C LYS A 498 9.71 25.79 17.64
N ASP A 499 11.03 25.86 17.41
CA ASP A 499 11.70 27.06 16.94
C ASP A 499 11.59 27.17 15.41
N GLU A 500 11.88 28.33 14.87
CA GLU A 500 11.99 28.51 13.42
C GLU A 500 13.32 27.93 12.93
N ILE A 501 13.26 26.89 12.10
CA ILE A 501 14.41 26.18 11.60
C ILE A 501 14.52 26.39 10.10
N GLU A 502 15.54 27.13 9.70
CA GLU A 502 15.86 27.33 8.29
C GLU A 502 16.72 26.18 7.77
N ILE A 503 16.25 25.50 6.74
CA ILE A 503 16.94 24.38 6.09
C ILE A 503 16.96 24.55 4.58
N SER A 504 18.12 24.30 3.98
CA SER A 504 18.24 24.10 2.54
C SER A 504 17.87 22.67 2.19
N VAL A 505 16.80 22.49 1.42
CA VAL A 505 16.36 21.18 0.89
C VAL A 505 16.98 21.03 -0.49
N PRO A 506 17.93 20.08 -0.68
CA PRO A 506 18.61 19.88 -1.95
C PRO A 506 17.64 19.58 -3.09
N GLN A 507 18.06 19.77 -4.31
CA GLN A 507 17.31 19.36 -5.50
C GLN A 507 17.10 17.85 -5.52
N ASN A 508 15.96 17.40 -6.03
CA ASN A 508 15.63 15.97 -6.14
C ASN A 508 15.92 15.18 -4.85
N SER A 509 15.45 15.70 -3.71
CA SER A 509 15.70 15.10 -2.40
C SER A 509 14.46 15.07 -1.51
N MET A 510 14.47 14.14 -0.54
CA MET A 510 13.67 14.21 0.66
C MET A 510 14.57 14.57 1.84
N VAL A 511 14.14 15.52 2.65
CA VAL A 511 14.76 15.87 3.94
C VAL A 511 13.78 15.56 5.05
N ILE A 512 14.25 14.87 6.07
CA ILE A 512 13.49 14.66 7.30
C ILE A 512 14.19 15.36 8.46
N LEU A 513 13.43 16.15 9.20
CA LEU A 513 13.82 16.72 10.49
C LEU A 513 13.05 15.96 11.56
N SER A 514 13.70 15.23 12.43
CA SER A 514 13.05 14.43 13.47
C SER A 514 13.58 14.77 14.85
N SER A 515 12.69 14.92 15.83
CA SER A 515 13.09 15.10 17.23
C SER A 515 13.50 13.81 17.93
N LYS A 516 13.46 12.67 17.21
CA LYS A 516 14.02 11.37 17.63
C LYS A 516 14.89 10.78 16.53
N GLU A 517 15.79 9.88 16.90
CA GLU A 517 16.51 9.03 15.95
C GLU A 517 15.54 8.05 15.24
N LEU A 518 15.72 7.82 13.93
CA LEU A 518 14.86 6.98 13.08
C LEU A 518 15.52 5.64 12.72
#